data_44e7a6c224e8f3d2ff299d949c0827ec
#
_entry.id   44e7a6c224e8f3d2ff299d949c0827ec
#
_cell.length_a   1.000
_cell.length_b   1.000
_cell.length_c   1.000
_cell.angle_alpha   90.00
_cell.angle_beta   90.00
_cell.angle_gamma   90.00
#
_symmetry.space_group_name_H-M   'P 1'
#
loop_
_entity.id
_entity.type
_entity.pdbx_description
1 polymer ?
#
loop_
_entity_poly.entity_id
_entity_poly.type
_entity_poly.pdbx_seq_one_letter_code
_entity_poly.pdbx_strand_id
1 'polypeptide(L)'
;NTKMYTANYALQYLVTQGKANLDSRLVDLLGSAFVEDTIDITYNGYENPGLKVNKQWKAELTLRDILRHQAGFPADPQYHNDSFDQCAQKTVPGATNVLFSGWDGSAATRAATLKSIFKTPLMYKPGTKTVYSDVDYMLLAFAIEAITGKGLDAFLKETFWDPMGLTHTTYNPLLSGFAANDCAATELNGNTRDGAISFTGVRTATIQGQVHDEKCYYAMGGISGHAGLFSNATELAKLASVMLTGGYGENRYFSRNVMDAFTAPKKENAANWGLGWWREGDNQRCWYFGTQAPSNTIGHQGWTGTLTMIDPVEDLVVVYLTNKINSPVTDKAANPNKFNGNWYTASTLGFVAQLLYQGLQNHGTDPNNAYSALLEDMAESKFALVAEGGSVPATHPLVRSGYAVLEAMAAHANATHSYLDRNYFNDALTLLDDTRDAEELAKLKKMLNKF
;
A
#
# COMPACT_ATOMS: atom_id res chain seq x y z
N ASN A 1 2.65 -1.90 -2.76
CA ASN A 1 4.09 -1.84 -3.09
C ASN A 1 4.36 -1.57 -4.57
N THR A 2 3.47 -1.98 -5.50
CA THR A 2 3.67 -1.76 -6.94
C THR A 2 4.03 -0.30 -7.27
N LYS A 3 3.31 0.68 -6.72
CA LYS A 3 3.55 2.11 -6.97
C LYS A 3 5.02 2.50 -6.80
N MET A 4 5.69 1.95 -5.77
CA MET A 4 7.07 2.30 -5.42
C MET A 4 8.07 1.65 -6.37
N TYR A 5 7.96 0.34 -6.56
CA TYR A 5 8.93 -0.40 -7.39
C TYR A 5 8.72 -0.27 -8.89
N THR A 6 7.69 0.43 -9.32
CA THR A 6 7.37 0.63 -10.74
C THR A 6 7.43 2.11 -11.12
N ALA A 7 6.31 2.83 -11.08
CA ALA A 7 6.25 4.22 -11.54
C ALA A 7 7.18 5.15 -10.74
N ASN A 8 7.29 4.96 -9.42
CA ASN A 8 8.18 5.78 -8.59
C ASN A 8 9.66 5.54 -8.95
N TYR A 9 10.09 4.28 -9.02
CA TYR A 9 11.46 3.90 -9.43
C TYR A 9 11.79 4.37 -10.85
N ALA A 10 10.87 4.18 -11.78
CA ALA A 10 11.05 4.65 -13.16
C ALA A 10 11.29 6.17 -13.20
N LEU A 11 10.50 6.95 -12.45
CA LEU A 11 10.66 8.40 -12.40
C LEU A 11 11.93 8.83 -11.68
N GLN A 12 12.31 8.19 -10.56
CA GLN A 12 13.60 8.46 -9.90
C GLN A 12 14.77 8.24 -10.88
N TYR A 13 14.73 7.14 -11.63
CA TYR A 13 15.75 6.85 -12.64
C TYR A 13 15.76 7.90 -13.75
N LEU A 14 14.60 8.21 -14.33
CA LEU A 14 14.48 9.19 -15.42
C LEU A 14 14.92 10.60 -14.99
N VAL A 15 14.61 10.99 -13.76
CA VAL A 15 15.08 12.27 -13.18
C VAL A 15 16.61 12.23 -12.97
N THR A 16 17.15 11.13 -12.45
CA THR A 16 18.60 10.93 -12.30
C THR A 16 19.32 11.03 -13.63
N GLN A 17 18.72 10.49 -14.70
CA GLN A 17 19.29 10.55 -16.06
C GLN A 17 19.02 11.89 -16.78
N GLY A 18 18.35 12.84 -16.15
CA GLY A 18 17.97 14.12 -16.77
C GLY A 18 16.93 13.99 -17.90
N LYS A 19 16.22 12.85 -17.98
CA LYS A 19 15.18 12.57 -18.98
C LYS A 19 13.78 12.98 -18.53
N ALA A 20 13.58 13.26 -17.26
CA ALA A 20 12.35 13.79 -16.70
C ALA A 20 12.66 14.88 -15.68
N ASN A 21 11.70 15.80 -15.51
CA ASN A 21 11.72 16.82 -14.47
C ASN A 21 10.43 16.71 -13.65
N LEU A 22 10.54 16.72 -12.32
CA LEU A 22 9.39 16.65 -11.43
C LEU A 22 8.35 17.76 -11.67
N ASP A 23 8.78 18.90 -12.17
CA ASP A 23 7.92 20.05 -12.46
C ASP A 23 7.44 20.10 -13.93
N SER A 24 7.73 19.03 -14.71
CA SER A 24 7.15 18.87 -16.05
C SER A 24 5.64 18.73 -15.96
N ARG A 25 4.90 19.49 -16.75
CA ARG A 25 3.44 19.44 -16.79
C ARG A 25 2.99 18.21 -17.56
N LEU A 26 1.91 17.59 -17.07
CA LEU A 26 1.35 16.40 -17.72
C LEU A 26 0.81 16.67 -19.11
N VAL A 27 0.28 17.87 -19.36
CA VAL A 27 -0.21 18.27 -20.67
C VAL A 27 0.91 18.31 -21.72
N ASP A 28 2.13 18.64 -21.31
CA ASP A 28 3.29 18.67 -22.21
C ASP A 28 3.79 17.24 -22.55
N LEU A 29 3.55 16.28 -21.67
CA LEU A 29 3.93 14.88 -21.84
C LEU A 29 2.86 14.06 -22.57
N LEU A 30 1.58 14.32 -22.31
CA LEU A 30 0.45 13.51 -22.74
C LEU A 30 -0.36 14.16 -23.87
N GLY A 31 -0.07 15.41 -24.22
CA GLY A 31 -0.76 16.17 -25.24
C GLY A 31 -1.98 16.94 -24.74
N SER A 32 -2.47 17.85 -25.58
CA SER A 32 -3.56 18.78 -25.22
C SER A 32 -4.87 18.08 -24.87
N ALA A 33 -5.13 16.89 -25.41
CA ALA A 33 -6.33 16.09 -25.09
C ALA A 33 -6.45 15.79 -23.58
N PHE A 34 -5.33 15.71 -22.83
CA PHE A 34 -5.35 15.55 -21.37
C PHE A 34 -6.17 16.65 -20.67
N VAL A 35 -6.17 17.84 -21.23
CA VAL A 35 -6.93 19.00 -20.72
C VAL A 35 -8.27 19.15 -21.46
N GLU A 36 -8.23 19.11 -22.81
CA GLU A 36 -9.36 19.47 -23.64
C GLU A 36 -10.52 18.47 -23.55
N ASP A 37 -10.24 17.17 -23.36
CA ASP A 37 -11.27 16.12 -23.27
C ASP A 37 -11.98 16.09 -21.91
N THR A 38 -11.57 16.92 -20.94
CA THR A 38 -12.22 16.97 -19.61
C THR A 38 -13.73 17.24 -19.75
N ILE A 39 -14.54 16.39 -19.11
CA ILE A 39 -15.99 16.55 -19.06
C ILE A 39 -16.44 17.14 -17.73
N ASP A 40 -17.66 17.68 -17.70
CA ASP A 40 -18.23 18.26 -16.50
C ASP A 40 -18.90 17.17 -15.64
N ILE A 41 -18.32 16.88 -14.47
CA ILE A 41 -18.89 15.99 -13.45
C ILE A 41 -18.91 16.77 -12.12
N THR A 42 -20.07 16.83 -11.48
CA THR A 42 -20.19 17.35 -10.12
C THR A 42 -20.16 16.21 -9.13
N TYR A 43 -19.09 16.14 -8.33
CA TYR A 43 -18.94 15.12 -7.31
C TYR A 43 -19.71 15.50 -6.03
N ASN A 44 -20.42 14.53 -5.45
CA ASN A 44 -21.18 14.75 -4.21
C ASN A 44 -20.24 15.15 -3.06
N GLY A 45 -20.60 16.23 -2.36
CA GLY A 45 -19.78 16.76 -1.26
C GLY A 45 -18.62 17.67 -1.69
N TYR A 46 -18.51 17.99 -2.98
CA TYR A 46 -17.49 18.89 -3.53
C TYR A 46 -18.13 20.03 -4.30
N GLU A 47 -17.53 21.21 -4.20
CA GLU A 47 -17.92 22.35 -5.01
C GLU A 47 -17.44 22.15 -6.46
N ASN A 48 -18.34 22.32 -7.42
CA ASN A 48 -17.97 22.28 -8.83
C ASN A 48 -17.39 23.65 -9.26
N PRO A 49 -16.09 23.72 -9.62
CA PRO A 49 -15.47 24.97 -10.04
C PRO A 49 -15.92 25.42 -11.45
N GLY A 50 -16.67 24.59 -12.15
CA GLY A 50 -16.97 24.73 -13.57
C GLY A 50 -15.86 24.22 -14.48
N LEU A 51 -16.25 23.78 -15.69
CA LEU A 51 -15.35 23.10 -16.62
C LEU A 51 -14.13 23.93 -17.00
N LYS A 52 -14.28 25.24 -17.20
CA LYS A 52 -13.18 26.14 -17.55
C LYS A 52 -12.09 26.16 -16.49
N VAL A 53 -12.46 26.28 -15.22
CA VAL A 53 -11.53 26.28 -14.10
C VAL A 53 -10.87 24.91 -13.90
N ASN A 54 -11.64 23.83 -14.07
CA ASN A 54 -11.12 22.47 -13.98
C ASN A 54 -10.05 22.19 -15.04
N LYS A 55 -10.28 22.62 -16.29
CA LYS A 55 -9.28 22.56 -17.37
C LYS A 55 -8.02 23.38 -17.04
N GLN A 56 -8.15 24.56 -16.44
CA GLN A 56 -7.00 25.34 -15.97
C GLN A 56 -6.19 24.58 -14.91
N TRP A 57 -6.85 23.99 -13.93
CA TRP A 57 -6.18 23.16 -12.92
C TRP A 57 -5.42 21.99 -13.56
N LYS A 58 -6.03 21.27 -14.50
CA LYS A 58 -5.36 20.16 -15.20
C LYS A 58 -4.18 20.61 -16.04
N ALA A 59 -4.25 21.78 -16.67
CA ALA A 59 -3.15 22.34 -17.46
C ALA A 59 -1.90 22.65 -16.62
N GLU A 60 -2.06 22.88 -15.33
CA GLU A 60 -0.97 23.19 -14.39
C GLU A 60 -0.38 21.97 -13.70
N LEU A 61 -1.05 20.79 -13.78
CA LEU A 61 -0.62 19.57 -13.10
C LEU A 61 0.77 19.12 -13.54
N THR A 62 1.61 18.84 -12.53
CA THR A 62 2.98 18.36 -12.71
C THR A 62 3.15 16.91 -12.25
N LEU A 63 4.24 16.26 -12.62
CA LEU A 63 4.63 14.95 -12.11
C LEU A 63 4.73 14.95 -10.58
N ARG A 64 5.17 16.06 -9.98
CA ARG A 64 5.26 16.25 -8.53
C ARG A 64 3.90 16.17 -7.83
N ASP A 65 2.87 16.82 -8.41
CA ASP A 65 1.52 16.82 -7.82
C ASP A 65 0.92 15.41 -7.81
N ILE A 66 1.14 14.67 -8.91
CA ILE A 66 0.69 13.29 -9.06
C ILE A 66 1.40 12.38 -8.04
N LEU A 67 2.74 12.44 -7.96
CA LEU A 67 3.51 11.63 -6.99
C LEU A 67 3.08 11.86 -5.54
N ARG A 68 2.64 13.07 -5.22
CA ARG A 68 2.19 13.46 -3.86
C ARG A 68 0.75 13.10 -3.54
N HIS A 69 -0.01 12.55 -4.47
CA HIS A 69 -1.46 12.41 -4.34
C HIS A 69 -2.16 13.74 -4.05
N GLN A 70 -1.70 14.82 -4.69
CA GLN A 70 -2.22 16.17 -4.56
C GLN A 70 -2.79 16.71 -5.88
N ALA A 71 -2.97 15.87 -6.88
CA ALA A 71 -3.50 16.27 -8.17
C ALA A 71 -4.96 16.72 -8.14
N GLY A 72 -5.76 16.15 -7.24
CA GLY A 72 -7.18 16.45 -7.15
C GLY A 72 -8.09 15.41 -7.79
N PHE A 73 -7.56 14.33 -8.34
CA PHE A 73 -8.37 13.24 -8.88
C PHE A 73 -9.18 12.55 -7.78
N PRO A 74 -10.35 11.95 -8.11
CA PRO A 74 -11.09 11.08 -7.19
C PRO A 74 -10.23 9.89 -6.78
N ALA A 75 -10.47 9.37 -5.57
CA ALA A 75 -9.66 8.28 -5.00
C ALA A 75 -9.73 7.00 -5.84
N ASP A 76 -10.93 6.62 -6.25
CA ASP A 76 -11.21 5.31 -6.87
C ASP A 76 -12.28 5.39 -7.98
N PRO A 77 -12.09 6.12 -9.07
CA PRO A 77 -13.00 6.06 -10.20
C PRO A 77 -12.85 4.71 -10.89
N GLN A 78 -13.95 3.95 -10.96
CA GLN A 78 -13.94 2.59 -11.48
C GLN A 78 -14.27 2.58 -12.98
N TYR A 79 -13.26 2.80 -13.81
CA TYR A 79 -13.41 2.82 -15.28
C TYR A 79 -13.90 1.50 -15.90
N HIS A 80 -13.71 0.39 -15.17
CA HIS A 80 -14.11 -0.96 -15.58
C HIS A 80 -15.54 -1.32 -15.16
N ASN A 81 -16.16 -0.56 -14.28
CA ASN A 81 -17.47 -0.85 -13.73
C ASN A 81 -18.52 0.01 -14.41
N ASP A 82 -19.37 -0.61 -15.22
CA ASP A 82 -20.42 0.04 -16.02
C ASP A 82 -21.52 0.70 -15.19
N SER A 83 -21.69 0.24 -13.95
CA SER A 83 -22.70 0.73 -13.00
C SER A 83 -22.12 1.64 -11.90
N PHE A 84 -20.92 2.19 -12.11
CA PHE A 84 -20.31 3.12 -11.14
C PHE A 84 -20.83 4.55 -11.37
N ASP A 85 -21.46 5.09 -10.34
CA ASP A 85 -21.89 6.50 -10.32
C ASP A 85 -20.70 7.38 -9.94
N GLN A 86 -20.20 8.15 -10.90
CA GLN A 86 -19.04 9.03 -10.69
C GLN A 86 -19.36 10.17 -9.71
N CYS A 87 -20.59 10.70 -9.69
CA CYS A 87 -20.97 11.76 -8.75
C CYS A 87 -20.99 11.26 -7.31
N ALA A 88 -21.56 10.08 -7.09
CA ALA A 88 -21.68 9.45 -5.76
C ALA A 88 -20.45 8.65 -5.35
N GLN A 89 -19.48 8.43 -6.25
CA GLN A 89 -18.26 7.64 -6.03
C GLN A 89 -18.56 6.23 -5.48
N LYS A 90 -19.56 5.56 -6.03
CA LYS A 90 -19.97 4.20 -5.64
C LYS A 90 -20.68 3.47 -6.76
N THR A 91 -20.72 2.14 -6.69
CA THR A 91 -21.56 1.33 -7.55
C THR A 91 -23.04 1.53 -7.18
N VAL A 92 -23.86 1.86 -8.16
CA VAL A 92 -25.32 2.03 -8.00
C VAL A 92 -26.03 1.20 -9.07
N PRO A 93 -26.83 0.21 -8.69
CA PRO A 93 -27.58 -0.60 -9.67
C PRO A 93 -28.42 0.27 -10.62
N GLY A 94 -28.21 0.10 -11.93
CA GLY A 94 -28.90 0.86 -12.96
C GLY A 94 -28.30 2.25 -13.27
N ALA A 95 -27.23 2.68 -12.58
CA ALA A 95 -26.48 3.85 -12.99
C ALA A 95 -25.69 3.59 -14.29
N THR A 96 -25.35 4.66 -14.98
CA THR A 96 -24.48 4.61 -16.16
C THR A 96 -23.17 5.31 -15.82
N ASN A 97 -22.05 4.59 -15.94
CA ASN A 97 -20.74 5.16 -15.77
C ASN A 97 -20.32 5.94 -17.03
N VAL A 98 -20.34 7.26 -16.98
CA VAL A 98 -19.94 8.13 -18.11
C VAL A 98 -18.44 8.05 -18.45
N LEU A 99 -17.63 7.45 -17.57
CA LEU A 99 -16.20 7.22 -17.76
C LEU A 99 -15.86 5.74 -18.01
N PHE A 100 -16.86 4.90 -18.27
CA PHE A 100 -16.65 3.48 -18.56
C PHE A 100 -15.73 3.29 -19.77
N SER A 101 -14.71 2.47 -19.63
CA SER A 101 -13.71 2.21 -20.69
C SER A 101 -13.71 0.78 -21.21
N GLY A 102 -14.36 -0.14 -20.48
CA GLY A 102 -14.37 -1.57 -20.77
C GLY A 102 -13.87 -2.39 -19.58
N TRP A 103 -13.99 -3.70 -19.69
CA TRP A 103 -13.68 -4.64 -18.60
C TRP A 103 -12.87 -5.87 -19.05
N ASP A 104 -12.46 -5.96 -20.32
CA ASP A 104 -11.80 -7.16 -20.88
C ASP A 104 -10.28 -7.14 -20.77
N GLY A 105 -9.69 -6.07 -20.25
CA GLY A 105 -8.24 -5.94 -20.11
C GLY A 105 -7.47 -5.89 -21.42
N SER A 106 -8.15 -5.72 -22.56
CA SER A 106 -7.49 -5.64 -23.87
C SER A 106 -6.68 -4.37 -24.05
N ALA A 107 -5.80 -4.34 -25.05
CA ALA A 107 -5.08 -3.13 -25.45
C ALA A 107 -6.05 -1.99 -25.85
N ALA A 108 -7.18 -2.33 -26.45
CA ALA A 108 -8.22 -1.37 -26.80
C ALA A 108 -8.87 -0.76 -25.55
N THR A 109 -9.20 -1.59 -24.54
CA THR A 109 -9.70 -1.12 -23.25
C THR A 109 -8.67 -0.26 -22.54
N ARG A 110 -7.38 -0.63 -22.53
CA ARG A 110 -6.32 0.19 -21.93
C ARG A 110 -6.22 1.57 -22.59
N ALA A 111 -6.29 1.63 -23.91
CA ALA A 111 -6.31 2.88 -24.67
C ALA A 111 -7.59 3.71 -24.37
N ALA A 112 -8.74 3.08 -24.22
CA ALA A 112 -9.97 3.74 -23.82
C ALA A 112 -9.89 4.25 -22.37
N THR A 113 -9.21 3.53 -21.47
CA THR A 113 -8.96 3.97 -20.08
C THR A 113 -8.14 5.25 -20.03
N LEU A 114 -7.11 5.40 -20.85
CA LEU A 114 -6.36 6.66 -20.95
C LEU A 114 -7.29 7.83 -21.33
N LYS A 115 -8.17 7.63 -22.32
CA LYS A 115 -9.17 8.64 -22.70
C LYS A 115 -10.15 8.94 -21.57
N SER A 116 -10.58 7.92 -20.81
CA SER A 116 -11.45 8.12 -19.64
C SER A 116 -10.74 8.88 -18.53
N ILE A 117 -9.45 8.65 -18.28
CA ILE A 117 -8.64 9.46 -17.36
C ILE A 117 -8.58 10.92 -17.85
N PHE A 118 -8.40 11.15 -19.17
CA PHE A 118 -8.41 12.50 -19.73
C PHE A 118 -9.76 13.19 -19.53
N LYS A 119 -10.86 12.46 -19.61
CA LYS A 119 -12.21 12.98 -19.34
C LYS A 119 -12.46 13.27 -17.87
N THR A 120 -11.75 12.61 -16.94
CA THR A 120 -11.97 12.73 -15.49
C THR A 120 -11.63 14.13 -15.00
N PRO A 121 -12.57 14.92 -14.45
CA PRO A 121 -12.28 16.20 -13.85
C PRO A 121 -11.69 16.03 -12.46
N LEU A 122 -11.06 17.09 -11.95
CA LEU A 122 -10.54 17.15 -10.59
C LEU A 122 -11.66 17.51 -9.61
N MET A 123 -11.67 16.89 -8.44
CA MET A 123 -12.63 17.16 -7.36
C MET A 123 -12.31 18.43 -6.59
N TYR A 124 -11.05 18.84 -6.56
CA TYR A 124 -10.57 20.02 -5.82
C TYR A 124 -9.30 20.54 -6.48
N LYS A 125 -8.94 21.77 -6.11
CA LYS A 125 -7.75 22.44 -6.64
C LYS A 125 -6.47 21.66 -6.28
N PRO A 126 -5.57 21.42 -7.24
CA PRO A 126 -4.27 20.78 -6.99
C PRO A 126 -3.49 21.44 -5.84
N GLY A 127 -2.79 20.63 -5.08
CA GLY A 127 -1.99 21.07 -3.95
C GLY A 127 -2.74 21.42 -2.67
N THR A 128 -4.10 21.44 -2.68
CA THR A 128 -4.90 21.86 -1.50
C THR A 128 -5.23 20.71 -0.54
N LYS A 129 -5.33 19.48 -1.05
CA LYS A 129 -5.60 18.28 -0.26
C LYS A 129 -4.69 17.14 -0.72
N THR A 130 -4.45 16.18 0.16
CA THR A 130 -3.85 14.90 -0.19
C THR A 130 -4.93 13.84 -0.18
N VAL A 131 -5.26 13.28 -1.34
CA VAL A 131 -6.19 12.16 -1.49
C VAL A 131 -5.49 11.07 -2.27
N TYR A 132 -5.27 9.95 -1.61
CA TYR A 132 -4.68 8.77 -2.23
C TYR A 132 -5.55 8.32 -3.39
N SER A 133 -5.03 8.42 -4.61
CA SER A 133 -5.74 8.09 -5.85
C SER A 133 -4.94 7.11 -6.68
N ASP A 134 -5.60 6.04 -7.12
CA ASP A 134 -4.99 5.11 -8.06
C ASP A 134 -4.81 5.72 -9.45
N VAL A 135 -5.67 6.67 -9.82
CA VAL A 135 -5.57 7.41 -11.09
C VAL A 135 -4.22 8.09 -11.24
N ASP A 136 -3.67 8.63 -10.14
CA ASP A 136 -2.37 9.28 -10.15
C ASP A 136 -1.30 8.35 -10.71
N TYR A 137 -1.22 7.14 -10.21
CA TYR A 137 -0.20 6.18 -10.63
C TYR A 137 -0.56 5.43 -11.92
N MET A 138 -1.84 5.34 -12.28
CA MET A 138 -2.24 4.94 -13.63
C MET A 138 -1.72 5.96 -14.65
N LEU A 139 -1.89 7.24 -14.37
CA LEU A 139 -1.45 8.34 -15.25
C LEU A 139 0.08 8.42 -15.33
N LEU A 140 0.80 8.18 -14.22
CA LEU A 140 2.27 8.10 -14.24
C LEU A 140 2.78 6.98 -15.14
N ALA A 141 2.10 5.83 -15.23
CA ALA A 141 2.48 4.77 -16.17
C ALA A 141 2.46 5.29 -17.61
N PHE A 142 1.39 5.96 -18.02
CA PHE A 142 1.29 6.54 -19.36
C PHE A 142 2.30 7.67 -19.59
N ALA A 143 2.59 8.51 -18.58
CA ALA A 143 3.60 9.55 -18.68
C ALA A 143 5.02 8.96 -18.87
N ILE A 144 5.36 7.89 -18.14
CA ILE A 144 6.63 7.16 -18.31
C ILE A 144 6.72 6.55 -19.70
N GLU A 145 5.65 5.95 -20.19
CA GLU A 145 5.59 5.39 -21.55
C GLU A 145 5.77 6.49 -22.60
N ALA A 146 5.19 7.66 -22.41
CA ALA A 146 5.38 8.81 -23.31
C ALA A 146 6.83 9.33 -23.30
N ILE A 147 7.48 9.39 -22.13
CA ILE A 147 8.87 9.84 -21.99
C ILE A 147 9.85 8.82 -22.61
N THR A 148 9.59 7.53 -22.39
CA THR A 148 10.54 6.47 -22.76
C THR A 148 10.32 5.87 -24.14
N GLY A 149 9.11 6.00 -24.69
CA GLY A 149 8.67 5.31 -25.90
C GLY A 149 8.52 3.81 -25.74
N LYS A 150 8.53 3.29 -24.51
CA LYS A 150 8.44 1.86 -24.16
C LYS A 150 7.28 1.61 -23.23
N GLY A 151 6.68 0.40 -23.26
CA GLY A 151 5.76 -0.05 -22.24
C GLY A 151 6.43 -0.03 -20.86
N LEU A 152 5.65 0.25 -19.82
CA LEU A 152 6.16 0.36 -18.46
C LEU A 152 6.90 -0.91 -18.00
N ASP A 153 6.34 -2.08 -18.28
CA ASP A 153 6.92 -3.38 -17.98
C ASP A 153 8.25 -3.63 -18.69
N ALA A 154 8.31 -3.33 -19.99
CA ALA A 154 9.52 -3.47 -20.80
C ALA A 154 10.63 -2.52 -20.31
N PHE A 155 10.27 -1.27 -19.98
CA PHE A 155 11.21 -0.29 -19.42
C PHE A 155 11.79 -0.73 -18.09
N LEU A 156 10.93 -1.20 -17.17
CA LEU A 156 11.35 -1.67 -15.85
C LEU A 156 12.22 -2.94 -15.94
N LYS A 157 11.85 -3.85 -16.83
CA LYS A 157 12.59 -5.09 -17.05
C LYS A 157 14.01 -4.79 -17.54
N GLU A 158 14.15 -3.99 -18.57
CA GLU A 158 15.46 -3.61 -19.12
C GLU A 158 16.31 -2.80 -18.16
N THR A 159 15.67 -1.89 -17.38
CA THR A 159 16.39 -0.95 -16.53
C THR A 159 16.79 -1.55 -15.18
N PHE A 160 15.90 -2.34 -14.57
CA PHE A 160 16.09 -2.84 -13.21
C PHE A 160 16.15 -4.36 -13.14
N TRP A 161 15.13 -5.05 -13.67
CA TRP A 161 14.94 -6.46 -13.35
C TRP A 161 16.04 -7.35 -13.94
N ASP A 162 16.34 -7.20 -15.23
CA ASP A 162 17.40 -7.99 -15.90
C ASP A 162 18.79 -7.66 -15.33
N PRO A 163 19.19 -6.37 -15.18
CA PRO A 163 20.51 -6.04 -14.62
C PRO A 163 20.71 -6.47 -13.16
N MET A 164 19.61 -6.59 -12.38
CA MET A 164 19.66 -7.05 -10.99
C MET A 164 19.47 -8.58 -10.86
N GLY A 165 19.26 -9.28 -11.96
CA GLY A 165 19.01 -10.73 -11.96
C GLY A 165 17.70 -11.12 -11.28
N LEU A 166 16.63 -10.32 -11.44
CA LEU A 166 15.31 -10.60 -10.89
C LEU A 166 14.53 -11.48 -11.87
N THR A 167 14.33 -12.72 -11.52
CA THR A 167 13.71 -13.71 -12.40
C THR A 167 12.22 -13.96 -12.07
N HIS A 168 11.75 -13.51 -10.92
CA HIS A 168 10.39 -13.69 -10.42
C HIS A 168 9.63 -12.35 -10.31
N THR A 169 10.26 -11.24 -10.69
CA THR A 169 9.63 -9.92 -10.70
C THR A 169 9.07 -9.65 -12.09
N THR A 170 7.75 -9.56 -12.21
CA THR A 170 7.08 -9.42 -13.49
C THR A 170 5.66 -8.85 -13.36
N TYR A 171 5.11 -8.37 -14.45
CA TYR A 171 3.67 -8.24 -14.64
C TYR A 171 3.12 -9.49 -15.32
N ASN A 172 1.82 -9.76 -15.12
CA ASN A 172 1.11 -10.86 -15.80
C ASN A 172 1.89 -12.19 -15.77
N PRO A 173 2.16 -12.78 -14.58
CA PRO A 173 3.05 -13.94 -14.46
C PRO A 173 2.61 -15.13 -15.31
N LEU A 174 1.30 -15.36 -15.48
CA LEU A 174 0.79 -16.44 -16.34
C LEU A 174 1.16 -16.28 -17.82
N LEU A 175 1.40 -15.05 -18.28
CA LEU A 175 1.88 -14.74 -19.62
C LEU A 175 3.42 -14.74 -19.70
N SER A 176 4.08 -14.74 -18.54
CA SER A 176 5.54 -14.69 -18.39
C SER A 176 6.15 -16.06 -18.07
N GLY A 177 5.39 -17.13 -18.24
CA GLY A 177 5.86 -18.51 -18.09
C GLY A 177 5.67 -19.13 -16.71
N PHE A 178 5.03 -18.42 -15.76
CA PHE A 178 4.69 -18.98 -14.45
C PHE A 178 3.34 -19.70 -14.49
N ALA A 179 3.20 -20.74 -13.66
CA ALA A 179 1.92 -21.37 -13.40
C ALA A 179 1.15 -20.65 -12.29
N ALA A 180 -0.16 -20.82 -12.22
CA ALA A 180 -0.96 -20.23 -11.15
C ALA A 180 -0.45 -20.64 -9.75
N ASN A 181 -0.03 -21.91 -9.60
CA ASN A 181 0.49 -22.45 -8.34
C ASN A 181 1.85 -21.85 -7.91
N ASP A 182 2.54 -21.14 -8.79
CA ASP A 182 3.76 -20.41 -8.43
C ASP A 182 3.42 -19.06 -7.75
N CYS A 183 2.15 -18.69 -7.75
CA CYS A 183 1.65 -17.44 -7.20
C CYS A 183 0.75 -17.67 -5.99
N ALA A 184 0.83 -16.82 -4.99
CA ALA A 184 -0.12 -16.82 -3.89
C ALA A 184 -1.52 -16.43 -4.36
N ALA A 185 -2.55 -17.16 -3.91
CA ALA A 185 -3.94 -16.74 -4.11
C ALA A 185 -4.25 -15.50 -3.27
N THR A 186 -5.04 -14.58 -3.82
CA THR A 186 -5.27 -13.28 -3.18
C THR A 186 -6.71 -12.96 -2.83
N GLU A 187 -7.70 -13.58 -3.44
CA GLU A 187 -9.11 -13.48 -3.04
C GLU A 187 -9.88 -14.74 -3.42
N LEU A 188 -10.75 -15.25 -2.53
CA LEU A 188 -11.41 -16.56 -2.67
C LEU A 188 -12.43 -16.59 -3.82
N ASN A 189 -13.24 -15.54 -3.96
CA ASN A 189 -14.39 -15.51 -4.86
C ASN A 189 -14.25 -14.39 -5.91
N GLY A 190 -13.08 -14.28 -6.50
CA GLY A 190 -12.78 -13.22 -7.45
C GLY A 190 -12.83 -11.83 -6.80
N ASN A 191 -13.22 -10.82 -7.58
CA ASN A 191 -13.37 -9.45 -7.07
C ASN A 191 -14.78 -9.19 -6.50
N THR A 192 -15.50 -10.21 -6.07
CA THR A 192 -16.89 -10.08 -5.61
C THR A 192 -17.02 -9.69 -4.15
N ARG A 193 -15.95 -9.72 -3.35
CA ARG A 193 -16.02 -9.54 -1.88
C ARG A 193 -17.08 -10.49 -1.28
N ASP A 194 -16.96 -11.78 -1.59
CA ASP A 194 -17.93 -12.81 -1.22
C ASP A 194 -19.36 -12.52 -1.69
N GLY A 195 -19.53 -11.94 -2.89
CA GLY A 195 -20.81 -11.60 -3.49
C GLY A 195 -21.39 -10.25 -3.07
N ALA A 196 -20.66 -9.44 -2.32
CA ALA A 196 -21.08 -8.07 -1.96
C ALA A 196 -20.94 -7.07 -3.12
N ILE A 197 -20.05 -7.36 -4.08
CA ILE A 197 -19.78 -6.51 -5.25
C ILE A 197 -20.15 -7.26 -6.52
N SER A 198 -20.85 -6.58 -7.43
CA SER A 198 -21.20 -7.10 -8.75
C SER A 198 -21.14 -5.98 -9.78
N PHE A 199 -20.58 -6.28 -10.93
CA PHE A 199 -20.59 -5.47 -12.16
C PHE A 199 -20.39 -6.40 -13.36
N THR A 200 -20.63 -5.90 -14.58
CA THR A 200 -20.49 -6.71 -15.78
C THR A 200 -19.07 -7.25 -15.95
N GLY A 201 -18.93 -8.57 -16.05
CA GLY A 201 -17.63 -9.23 -16.24
C GLY A 201 -16.79 -9.44 -14.96
N VAL A 202 -17.36 -9.19 -13.76
CA VAL A 202 -16.63 -9.42 -12.49
C VAL A 202 -16.16 -10.88 -12.37
N ARG A 203 -14.90 -11.09 -12.00
CA ARG A 203 -14.35 -12.43 -11.73
C ARG A 203 -14.97 -13.01 -10.47
N THR A 204 -15.30 -14.31 -10.53
CA THR A 204 -15.93 -15.06 -9.43
C THR A 204 -15.07 -16.22 -8.94
N ALA A 205 -14.05 -16.63 -9.70
CA ALA A 205 -13.10 -17.66 -9.28
C ALA A 205 -11.99 -17.07 -8.41
N THR A 206 -11.38 -17.90 -7.56
CA THR A 206 -10.20 -17.51 -6.76
C THR A 206 -9.15 -16.81 -7.63
N ILE A 207 -8.68 -15.65 -7.19
CA ILE A 207 -7.64 -14.90 -7.90
C ILE A 207 -6.28 -15.46 -7.52
N GLN A 208 -5.60 -16.04 -8.50
CA GLN A 208 -4.26 -16.62 -8.35
C GLN A 208 -3.48 -16.51 -9.67
N GLY A 209 -2.28 -15.94 -9.63
CA GLY A 209 -1.47 -15.67 -10.81
C GLY A 209 -2.00 -14.55 -11.72
N GLN A 210 -3.07 -13.89 -11.35
CA GLN A 210 -3.65 -12.74 -12.02
C GLN A 210 -3.62 -11.53 -11.08
N VAL A 211 -3.44 -10.33 -11.63
CA VAL A 211 -3.44 -9.12 -10.81
C VAL A 211 -4.74 -9.00 -10.01
N HIS A 212 -4.61 -8.69 -8.72
CA HIS A 212 -5.74 -8.59 -7.81
C HIS A 212 -6.58 -7.35 -8.08
N ASP A 213 -5.93 -6.20 -8.23
CA ASP A 213 -6.58 -4.89 -8.40
C ASP A 213 -7.48 -4.87 -9.63
N GLU A 214 -8.72 -4.47 -9.43
CA GLU A 214 -9.77 -4.46 -10.45
C GLU A 214 -9.42 -3.52 -11.61
N LYS A 215 -8.99 -2.30 -11.32
CA LYS A 215 -8.64 -1.31 -12.37
C LYS A 215 -7.47 -1.80 -13.20
N CYS A 216 -6.45 -2.36 -12.53
CA CYS A 216 -5.30 -2.90 -13.21
C CYS A 216 -5.68 -4.08 -14.11
N TYR A 217 -6.48 -5.02 -13.60
CA TYR A 217 -6.90 -6.19 -14.35
C TYR A 217 -7.81 -5.84 -15.54
N TYR A 218 -8.94 -5.20 -15.25
CA TYR A 218 -10.00 -5.00 -16.25
C TYR A 218 -9.69 -3.84 -17.22
N ALA A 219 -9.05 -2.77 -16.74
CA ALA A 219 -8.92 -1.52 -17.48
C ALA A 219 -7.49 -1.21 -17.95
N MET A 220 -6.46 -1.84 -17.36
CA MET A 220 -5.05 -1.55 -17.70
C MET A 220 -4.29 -2.74 -18.30
N GLY A 221 -4.96 -3.87 -18.57
CA GLY A 221 -4.34 -5.05 -19.14
C GLY A 221 -3.33 -5.73 -18.21
N GLY A 222 -3.47 -5.55 -16.90
CA GLY A 222 -2.58 -6.10 -15.88
C GLY A 222 -1.26 -5.34 -15.71
N ILE A 223 -1.02 -4.26 -16.45
CA ILE A 223 0.22 -3.47 -16.40
C ILE A 223 -0.11 -2.02 -16.06
N SER A 224 0.20 -1.61 -14.84
CA SER A 224 -0.06 -0.25 -14.38
C SER A 224 0.95 0.22 -13.33
N GLY A 225 1.10 1.52 -13.17
CA GLY A 225 1.95 2.10 -12.14
C GLY A 225 1.38 1.97 -10.72
N HIS A 226 0.06 1.73 -10.58
CA HIS A 226 -0.58 1.66 -9.25
C HIS A 226 -0.68 0.26 -8.68
N ALA A 227 -0.76 -0.77 -9.53
CA ALA A 227 -0.92 -2.18 -9.14
C ALA A 227 -0.42 -3.11 -10.26
N GLY A 228 -0.28 -4.40 -9.97
CA GLY A 228 -0.01 -5.46 -10.95
C GLY A 228 1.36 -6.12 -10.86
N LEU A 229 2.30 -5.60 -10.08
CA LEU A 229 3.61 -6.22 -9.93
C LEU A 229 3.52 -7.49 -9.09
N PHE A 230 4.08 -8.57 -9.61
CA PHE A 230 4.36 -9.82 -8.91
C PHE A 230 5.86 -9.94 -8.62
N SER A 231 6.19 -10.49 -7.48
CA SER A 231 7.58 -10.72 -7.06
C SER A 231 7.63 -11.66 -5.86
N ASN A 232 8.81 -11.90 -5.32
CA ASN A 232 9.05 -12.56 -4.04
C ASN A 232 9.79 -11.64 -3.06
N ALA A 233 9.86 -12.03 -1.79
CA ALA A 233 10.46 -11.20 -0.75
C ALA A 233 11.94 -10.90 -1.00
N THR A 234 12.70 -11.87 -1.49
CA THR A 234 14.14 -11.72 -1.78
C THR A 234 14.39 -10.69 -2.88
N GLU A 235 13.63 -10.76 -3.97
CA GLU A 235 13.81 -9.84 -5.10
C GLU A 235 13.32 -8.43 -4.75
N LEU A 236 12.22 -8.31 -3.99
CA LEU A 236 11.78 -7.01 -3.49
C LEU A 236 12.78 -6.41 -2.49
N ALA A 237 13.44 -7.23 -1.66
CA ALA A 237 14.49 -6.75 -0.77
C ALA A 237 15.69 -6.19 -1.56
N LYS A 238 16.08 -6.84 -2.67
CA LYS A 238 17.10 -6.28 -3.57
C LYS A 238 16.66 -4.94 -4.16
N LEU A 239 15.43 -4.83 -4.66
CA LEU A 239 14.89 -3.57 -5.15
C LEU A 239 14.86 -2.50 -4.05
N ALA A 240 14.37 -2.83 -2.85
CA ALA A 240 14.29 -1.91 -1.73
C ALA A 240 15.67 -1.39 -1.29
N SER A 241 16.71 -2.24 -1.32
CA SER A 241 18.08 -1.86 -0.94
C SER A 241 18.68 -0.75 -1.83
N VAL A 242 18.15 -0.58 -3.05
CA VAL A 242 18.54 0.54 -3.93
C VAL A 242 18.26 1.89 -3.27
N MET A 243 17.22 2.00 -2.44
CA MET A 243 16.92 3.24 -1.70
C MET A 243 17.88 3.54 -0.55
N LEU A 244 18.70 2.59 -0.12
CA LEU A 244 19.77 2.83 0.87
C LEU A 244 21.00 3.41 0.19
N THR A 245 21.39 2.89 -0.96
CA THR A 245 22.69 3.15 -1.60
C THR A 245 22.64 3.90 -2.92
N GLY A 246 21.48 3.97 -3.55
CA GLY A 246 21.28 4.49 -4.91
C GLY A 246 21.61 3.48 -6.02
N GLY A 247 21.99 2.23 -5.66
CA GLY A 247 22.36 1.22 -6.64
C GLY A 247 22.27 -0.20 -6.11
N TYR A 248 22.63 -1.17 -6.97
CA TYR A 248 22.73 -2.58 -6.62
C TYR A 248 23.90 -3.22 -7.39
N GLY A 249 24.81 -3.87 -6.69
CA GLY A 249 26.05 -4.35 -7.29
C GLY A 249 26.85 -3.20 -7.90
N GLU A 250 27.25 -3.33 -9.15
CA GLU A 250 27.96 -2.28 -9.89
C GLU A 250 27.04 -1.24 -10.52
N ASN A 251 25.72 -1.51 -10.58
CA ASN A 251 24.77 -0.62 -11.22
C ASN A 251 24.36 0.53 -10.30
N ARG A 252 24.32 1.74 -10.84
CA ARG A 252 23.82 2.95 -10.17
C ARG A 252 22.51 3.40 -10.84
N TYR A 253 21.46 3.50 -10.05
CA TYR A 253 20.12 3.84 -10.54
C TYR A 253 19.73 5.26 -10.16
N PHE A 254 19.97 5.64 -8.90
CA PHE A 254 19.51 6.92 -8.37
C PHE A 254 20.68 7.74 -7.85
N SER A 255 20.68 9.04 -8.19
CA SER A 255 21.56 9.99 -7.54
C SER A 255 21.04 10.31 -6.13
N ARG A 256 21.97 10.66 -5.21
CA ARG A 256 21.61 11.00 -3.83
C ARG A 256 20.61 12.14 -3.77
N ASN A 257 20.81 13.20 -4.55
CA ASN A 257 19.91 14.34 -4.57
C ASN A 257 18.48 13.98 -5.01
N VAL A 258 18.35 13.02 -5.94
CA VAL A 258 17.03 12.54 -6.38
C VAL A 258 16.38 11.71 -5.28
N MET A 259 17.11 10.78 -4.64
CA MET A 259 16.57 10.02 -3.52
C MET A 259 16.11 10.95 -2.40
N ASP A 260 16.93 11.94 -2.03
CA ASP A 260 16.60 12.92 -0.99
C ASP A 260 15.34 13.72 -1.36
N ALA A 261 15.20 14.14 -2.62
CA ALA A 261 14.00 14.84 -3.09
C ALA A 261 12.73 13.96 -3.04
N PHE A 262 12.85 12.66 -3.33
CA PHE A 262 11.71 11.73 -3.29
C PHE A 262 11.31 11.32 -1.87
N THR A 263 12.23 11.32 -0.93
CA THR A 263 11.99 10.90 0.46
C THR A 263 11.81 12.06 1.43
N ALA A 264 12.11 13.30 1.04
CA ALA A 264 11.90 14.47 1.88
C ALA A 264 10.44 14.62 2.31
N PRO A 265 10.16 15.14 3.52
CA PRO A 265 8.82 15.46 3.96
C PRO A 265 8.11 16.40 2.97
N LYS A 266 6.86 16.11 2.68
CA LYS A 266 6.07 16.90 1.75
C LYS A 266 5.86 18.36 2.21
N LYS A 267 5.59 18.53 3.51
CA LYS A 267 5.44 19.81 4.24
C LYS A 267 5.80 19.57 5.70
N GLU A 268 6.08 20.61 6.46
CA GLU A 268 6.34 20.48 7.90
C GLU A 268 5.25 19.74 8.67
N ASN A 269 3.98 19.98 8.33
CA ASN A 269 2.82 19.31 8.94
C ASN A 269 2.35 18.06 8.20
N ALA A 270 3.13 17.53 7.28
CA ALA A 270 2.87 16.30 6.55
C ALA A 270 4.15 15.46 6.48
N ALA A 271 4.78 15.28 7.63
CA ALA A 271 6.04 14.56 7.79
C ALA A 271 5.96 13.08 7.36
N ASN A 272 4.76 12.51 7.36
CA ASN A 272 4.48 11.12 6.99
C ASN A 272 4.36 10.84 5.48
N TRP A 273 4.69 11.81 4.61
CA TRP A 273 4.68 11.66 3.16
C TRP A 273 5.91 12.28 2.48
N GLY A 274 6.52 11.51 1.55
CA GLY A 274 7.42 12.01 0.51
C GLY A 274 6.73 12.10 -0.85
N LEU A 275 7.48 11.92 -1.95
CA LEU A 275 6.92 11.77 -3.29
C LEU A 275 6.50 10.31 -3.50
N GLY A 276 5.28 9.98 -3.05
CA GLY A 276 4.72 8.63 -3.08
C GLY A 276 5.13 7.75 -1.91
N TRP A 277 6.35 7.86 -1.41
CA TRP A 277 6.79 7.13 -0.24
C TRP A 277 6.01 7.54 1.00
N TRP A 278 5.53 6.57 1.75
CA TRP A 278 5.14 6.78 3.14
C TRP A 278 6.40 7.00 3.97
N ARG A 279 6.31 7.86 4.97
CA ARG A 279 7.35 8.11 5.96
C ARG A 279 6.81 7.84 7.35
N GLU A 280 7.66 7.40 8.27
CA GLU A 280 7.27 7.24 9.66
C GLU A 280 6.86 8.58 10.27
N GLY A 281 7.69 9.61 10.08
CA GLY A 281 7.32 10.99 10.34
C GLY A 281 6.71 11.22 11.72
N ASP A 282 7.48 11.11 12.77
CA ASP A 282 7.07 11.34 14.16
C ASP A 282 5.91 10.42 14.61
N ASN A 283 6.08 9.13 14.43
CA ASN A 283 5.15 8.06 14.84
C ASN A 283 3.80 8.04 14.08
N GLN A 284 3.67 8.75 12.99
CA GLN A 284 2.42 8.80 12.23
C GLN A 284 2.15 7.53 11.41
N ARG A 285 3.14 6.64 11.27
CA ARG A 285 3.04 5.37 10.55
C ARG A 285 3.40 4.14 11.41
N CYS A 286 3.40 4.29 12.73
CA CYS A 286 3.72 3.19 13.66
C CYS A 286 2.87 1.94 13.43
N TRP A 287 1.63 2.07 12.95
CA TRP A 287 0.77 0.95 12.54
C TRP A 287 1.33 0.05 11.45
N TYR A 288 2.29 0.58 10.68
CA TYR A 288 2.92 -0.10 9.55
C TYR A 288 4.39 -0.39 9.80
N PHE A 289 5.11 0.54 10.44
CA PHE A 289 6.56 0.47 10.60
C PHE A 289 7.00 0.13 12.03
N GLY A 290 6.05 0.05 12.98
CA GLY A 290 6.36 -0.10 14.40
C GLY A 290 6.74 1.21 15.07
N THR A 291 6.74 1.23 16.40
CA THR A 291 7.02 2.43 17.21
C THR A 291 8.50 2.81 17.29
N GLN A 292 9.38 1.87 16.95
CA GLN A 292 10.83 2.05 17.02
C GLN A 292 11.47 2.55 15.72
N ALA A 293 10.69 2.59 14.64
CA ALA A 293 11.19 3.06 13.35
C ALA A 293 11.56 4.55 13.40
N PRO A 294 12.77 4.95 12.96
CA PRO A 294 13.15 6.35 12.88
C PRO A 294 12.22 7.16 11.97
N SER A 295 12.08 8.46 12.25
CA SER A 295 11.15 9.36 11.51
C SER A 295 11.41 9.46 10.00
N ASN A 296 12.63 9.15 9.56
CA ASN A 296 13.02 9.11 8.15
C ASN A 296 12.88 7.72 7.49
N THR A 297 12.41 6.73 8.23
CA THR A 297 12.01 5.43 7.65
C THR A 297 10.94 5.65 6.59
N ILE A 298 11.12 5.01 5.45
CA ILE A 298 10.19 5.07 4.33
C ILE A 298 9.64 3.69 4.00
N GLY A 299 8.53 3.64 3.30
CA GLY A 299 7.95 2.38 2.86
C GLY A 299 6.61 2.56 2.20
N HIS A 300 5.90 1.46 2.04
CA HIS A 300 4.55 1.42 1.54
C HIS A 300 3.89 0.07 1.83
N GLN A 301 2.58 0.06 2.09
CA GLN A 301 1.82 -1.19 2.14
C GLN A 301 1.15 -1.51 0.80
N GLY A 302 0.71 -2.77 0.65
CA GLY A 302 -0.18 -3.21 -0.40
C GLY A 302 -1.50 -3.72 0.15
N TRP A 303 -2.56 -3.61 -0.64
CA TRP A 303 -3.93 -4.03 -0.29
C TRP A 303 -4.01 -5.49 0.21
N THR A 304 -3.29 -6.39 -0.43
CA THR A 304 -3.26 -7.81 -0.09
C THR A 304 -2.58 -8.14 1.23
N GLY A 305 -1.98 -7.16 1.90
CA GLY A 305 -1.29 -7.32 3.18
C GLY A 305 0.24 -7.35 3.06
N THR A 306 0.78 -6.76 2.03
CA THR A 306 2.22 -6.66 1.81
C THR A 306 2.79 -5.37 2.39
N LEU A 307 4.04 -5.42 2.87
CA LEU A 307 4.79 -4.28 3.39
C LEU A 307 6.18 -4.25 2.78
N THR A 308 6.62 -3.05 2.44
CA THR A 308 8.03 -2.69 2.31
C THR A 308 8.34 -1.59 3.31
N MET A 309 9.42 -1.75 4.06
CA MET A 309 9.97 -0.74 4.96
C MET A 309 11.47 -0.64 4.73
N ILE A 310 11.99 0.57 4.71
CA ILE A 310 13.40 0.88 4.48
C ILE A 310 13.81 1.90 5.53
N ASP A 311 14.70 1.48 6.40
CA ASP A 311 15.25 2.30 7.49
C ASP A 311 16.70 2.67 7.15
N PRO A 312 16.97 3.93 6.80
CA PRO A 312 18.30 4.37 6.45
C PRO A 312 19.21 4.62 7.66
N VAL A 313 18.69 4.55 8.89
CA VAL A 313 19.49 4.70 10.12
C VAL A 313 20.11 3.36 10.50
N GLU A 314 19.29 2.31 10.49
CA GLU A 314 19.74 0.95 10.83
C GLU A 314 20.27 0.17 9.60
N ASP A 315 20.31 0.82 8.42
CA ASP A 315 20.67 0.19 7.13
C ASP A 315 19.81 -1.07 6.86
N LEU A 316 18.52 -0.97 7.21
CA LEU A 316 17.59 -2.10 7.27
C LEU A 316 16.54 -2.02 6.16
N VAL A 317 16.31 -3.16 5.52
CA VAL A 317 15.18 -3.38 4.60
C VAL A 317 14.30 -4.49 5.14
N VAL A 318 13.00 -4.23 5.24
CA VAL A 318 12.00 -5.22 5.60
C VAL A 318 11.02 -5.38 4.44
N VAL A 319 10.88 -6.60 3.95
CA VAL A 319 9.84 -6.99 3.00
C VAL A 319 9.01 -8.09 3.64
N TYR A 320 7.74 -7.80 3.83
CA TYR A 320 6.80 -8.74 4.43
C TYR A 320 5.61 -8.95 3.49
N LEU A 321 5.39 -10.18 3.08
CA LEU A 321 4.38 -10.54 2.11
C LEU A 321 3.32 -11.44 2.74
N THR A 322 2.08 -10.99 2.73
CA THR A 322 0.92 -11.79 3.11
C THR A 322 -0.15 -11.74 2.03
N ASN A 323 -1.06 -12.69 2.06
CA ASN A 323 -2.27 -12.73 1.25
C ASN A 323 -3.52 -12.72 2.16
N LYS A 324 -3.53 -11.85 3.16
CA LYS A 324 -4.56 -11.80 4.23
C LYS A 324 -6.00 -11.67 3.71
N ILE A 325 -6.18 -11.08 2.55
CA ILE A 325 -7.50 -10.95 1.93
C ILE A 325 -7.96 -12.18 1.15
N ASN A 326 -7.12 -13.24 1.04
CA ASN A 326 -7.55 -14.56 0.60
C ASN A 326 -8.31 -15.27 1.74
N SER A 327 -9.37 -14.64 2.22
CA SER A 327 -10.19 -15.08 3.35
C SER A 327 -11.63 -14.55 3.19
N PRO A 328 -12.62 -15.13 3.89
CA PRO A 328 -13.99 -14.66 3.82
C PRO A 328 -14.17 -13.22 4.29
N VAL A 329 -15.17 -12.52 3.73
CA VAL A 329 -15.62 -11.20 4.22
C VAL A 329 -16.50 -11.39 5.45
N THR A 330 -16.19 -10.71 6.56
CA THR A 330 -16.87 -10.91 7.86
C THR A 330 -18.14 -10.08 8.04
N ASP A 331 -18.26 -8.97 7.30
CA ASP A 331 -19.41 -8.06 7.42
C ASP A 331 -19.73 -7.40 6.08
N LYS A 332 -20.35 -8.18 5.20
CA LYS A 332 -20.63 -7.79 3.81
C LYS A 332 -21.52 -6.54 3.70
N ALA A 333 -22.45 -6.38 4.62
CA ALA A 333 -23.44 -5.32 4.57
C ALA A 333 -22.86 -3.97 5.01
N ALA A 334 -22.07 -3.96 6.08
CA ALA A 334 -21.50 -2.74 6.64
C ALA A 334 -20.17 -2.36 5.97
N ASN A 335 -19.33 -3.36 5.65
CA ASN A 335 -18.02 -3.12 5.04
C ASN A 335 -17.54 -4.33 4.23
N PRO A 336 -17.73 -4.34 2.91
CA PRO A 336 -17.28 -5.45 2.06
C PRO A 336 -15.76 -5.63 2.02
N ASN A 337 -14.98 -4.68 2.52
CA ASN A 337 -13.53 -4.77 2.60
C ASN A 337 -13.02 -5.32 3.94
N LYS A 338 -13.94 -5.79 4.81
CA LYS A 338 -13.60 -6.36 6.11
C LYS A 338 -13.36 -7.87 5.99
N PHE A 339 -12.19 -8.27 5.59
CA PHE A 339 -11.79 -9.67 5.44
C PHE A 339 -11.39 -10.28 6.80
N ASN A 340 -11.69 -11.57 6.99
CA ASN A 340 -11.30 -12.29 8.20
C ASN A 340 -9.78 -12.27 8.42
N GLY A 341 -8.99 -12.42 7.37
CA GLY A 341 -7.53 -12.37 7.44
C GLY A 341 -6.95 -11.04 7.94
N ASN A 342 -7.70 -9.94 7.91
CA ASN A 342 -7.27 -8.66 8.51
C ASN A 342 -7.08 -8.76 10.04
N TRP A 343 -7.69 -9.76 10.67
CA TRP A 343 -7.66 -9.98 12.12
C TRP A 343 -6.57 -10.96 12.56
N TYR A 344 -5.84 -11.58 11.63
CA TYR A 344 -4.72 -12.44 11.98
C TYR A 344 -3.58 -11.59 12.53
N THR A 345 -2.90 -12.07 13.57
CA THR A 345 -1.75 -11.39 14.16
C THR A 345 -0.67 -11.10 13.11
N ALA A 346 -0.39 -12.08 12.26
CA ALA A 346 0.53 -11.93 11.13
C ALA A 346 0.09 -10.87 10.10
N SER A 347 -1.14 -10.38 10.16
CA SER A 347 -1.63 -9.30 9.28
C SER A 347 -1.42 -7.89 9.86
N THR A 348 -0.92 -7.80 11.10
CA THR A 348 -0.62 -6.53 11.77
C THR A 348 0.81 -6.12 11.43
N LEU A 349 0.98 -5.29 10.42
CA LEU A 349 2.28 -5.01 9.81
C LEU A 349 3.26 -4.35 10.79
N GLY A 350 2.79 -3.36 11.57
CA GLY A 350 3.61 -2.71 12.59
C GLY A 350 4.10 -3.65 13.68
N PHE A 351 3.32 -4.67 14.03
CA PHE A 351 3.74 -5.70 14.97
C PHE A 351 4.94 -6.51 14.47
N VAL A 352 4.92 -6.90 13.19
CA VAL A 352 6.06 -7.62 12.59
C VAL A 352 7.32 -6.75 12.58
N ALA A 353 7.19 -5.46 12.25
CA ALA A 353 8.30 -4.52 12.31
C ALA A 353 8.85 -4.36 13.73
N GLN A 354 7.99 -4.25 14.74
CA GLN A 354 8.41 -4.19 16.15
C GLN A 354 9.18 -5.44 16.59
N LEU A 355 8.71 -6.63 16.21
CA LEU A 355 9.44 -7.88 16.48
C LEU A 355 10.85 -7.88 15.89
N LEU A 356 11.01 -7.33 14.68
CA LEU A 356 12.32 -7.25 14.04
C LEU A 356 13.25 -6.28 14.78
N TYR A 357 12.78 -5.09 15.14
CA TYR A 357 13.58 -4.14 15.93
C TYR A 357 13.96 -4.71 17.29
N GLN A 358 13.03 -5.33 18.00
CA GLN A 358 13.31 -5.98 19.28
C GLN A 358 14.34 -7.11 19.12
N GLY A 359 14.22 -7.91 18.06
CA GLY A 359 15.19 -8.95 17.74
C GLY A 359 16.59 -8.40 17.46
N LEU A 360 16.70 -7.28 16.75
CA LEU A 360 17.98 -6.61 16.47
C LEU A 360 18.60 -6.04 17.76
N GLN A 361 17.81 -5.35 18.59
CA GLN A 361 18.29 -4.71 19.82
C GLN A 361 18.68 -5.72 20.89
N ASN A 362 17.98 -6.86 20.95
CA ASN A 362 18.19 -7.89 21.95
C ASN A 362 18.95 -9.12 21.42
N HIS A 363 19.65 -8.96 20.30
CA HIS A 363 20.44 -10.06 19.73
C HIS A 363 21.45 -10.60 20.75
N GLY A 364 21.35 -11.90 21.03
CA GLY A 364 22.21 -12.57 22.03
C GLY A 364 21.74 -12.44 23.49
N THR A 365 20.60 -11.80 23.74
CA THR A 365 19.96 -11.74 25.07
C THR A 365 18.88 -12.81 25.22
N ASP A 366 18.31 -12.93 26.44
CA ASP A 366 17.17 -13.82 26.69
C ASP A 366 15.97 -13.37 25.83
N PRO A 367 15.34 -14.26 25.04
CA PRO A 367 14.14 -13.95 24.26
C PRO A 367 12.98 -13.35 25.10
N ASN A 368 12.89 -13.69 26.38
CA ASN A 368 11.89 -13.13 27.29
C ASN A 368 12.01 -11.60 27.43
N ASN A 369 13.23 -11.06 27.41
CA ASN A 369 13.45 -9.61 27.47
C ASN A 369 12.92 -8.90 26.23
N ALA A 370 13.09 -9.49 25.04
CA ALA A 370 12.57 -8.94 23.80
C ALA A 370 11.03 -8.92 23.80
N TYR A 371 10.39 -9.98 24.28
CA TYR A 371 8.93 -10.06 24.40
C TYR A 371 8.40 -9.05 25.41
N SER A 372 9.04 -8.89 26.58
CA SER A 372 8.63 -7.93 27.61
C SER A 372 8.68 -6.49 27.08
N ALA A 373 9.78 -6.09 26.46
CA ALA A 373 9.93 -4.76 25.87
C ALA A 373 8.87 -4.51 24.76
N LEU A 374 8.55 -5.53 23.96
CA LEU A 374 7.49 -5.41 22.96
C LEU A 374 6.12 -5.20 23.58
N LEU A 375 5.82 -5.87 24.69
CA LEU A 375 4.55 -5.68 25.42
C LEU A 375 4.45 -4.30 26.05
N GLU A 376 5.54 -3.77 26.59
CA GLU A 376 5.61 -2.40 27.11
C GLU A 376 5.33 -1.38 26.01
N ASP A 377 6.00 -1.47 24.87
CA ASP A 377 5.78 -0.59 23.72
C ASP A 377 4.31 -0.62 23.23
N MET A 378 3.71 -1.80 23.22
CA MET A 378 2.32 -1.96 22.81
C MET A 378 1.36 -1.36 23.83
N ALA A 379 1.65 -1.48 25.09
CA ALA A 379 0.88 -0.89 26.18
C ALA A 379 0.95 0.64 26.14
N GLU A 380 2.14 1.22 25.93
CA GLU A 380 2.32 2.66 25.76
C GLU A 380 1.56 3.19 24.56
N SER A 381 1.59 2.47 23.44
CA SER A 381 0.84 2.82 22.24
C SER A 381 -0.67 2.82 22.47
N LYS A 382 -1.19 1.88 23.27
CA LYS A 382 -2.59 1.86 23.70
C LYS A 382 -2.92 3.08 24.55
N PHE A 383 -2.06 3.41 25.52
CA PHE A 383 -2.27 4.59 26.37
C PHE A 383 -2.33 5.89 25.56
N ALA A 384 -1.45 6.07 24.60
CA ALA A 384 -1.48 7.24 23.73
C ALA A 384 -2.83 7.35 23.00
N LEU A 385 -3.35 6.24 22.45
CA LEU A 385 -4.65 6.21 21.79
C LEU A 385 -5.82 6.53 22.73
N VAL A 386 -5.77 6.06 23.97
CA VAL A 386 -6.80 6.35 24.98
C VAL A 386 -6.71 7.81 25.46
N ALA A 387 -5.51 8.36 25.60
CA ALA A 387 -5.29 9.75 26.00
C ALA A 387 -5.82 10.76 24.96
N GLU A 388 -5.88 10.39 23.70
CA GLU A 388 -6.50 11.18 22.62
C GLU A 388 -8.05 11.16 22.65
N GLY A 389 -8.65 10.52 23.67
CA GLY A 389 -10.10 10.49 23.86
C GLY A 389 -10.81 9.35 23.15
N GLY A 390 -10.06 8.37 22.62
CA GLY A 390 -10.57 7.18 21.98
C GLY A 390 -10.71 5.99 22.94
N SER A 391 -11.67 5.10 22.68
CA SER A 391 -11.65 3.75 23.22
C SER A 391 -10.97 2.81 22.22
N VAL A 392 -10.07 1.97 22.70
CA VAL A 392 -9.42 0.96 21.85
C VAL A 392 -10.24 -0.34 21.94
N PRO A 393 -10.96 -0.73 20.88
CA PRO A 393 -11.77 -1.93 20.93
C PRO A 393 -10.90 -3.19 21.05
N ALA A 394 -11.44 -4.24 21.67
CA ALA A 394 -10.78 -5.55 21.82
C ALA A 394 -10.29 -6.14 20.48
N THR A 395 -10.96 -5.78 19.39
CA THR A 395 -10.61 -6.20 18.04
C THR A 395 -9.48 -5.36 17.42
N HIS A 396 -8.99 -4.35 18.12
CA HIS A 396 -7.93 -3.48 17.61
C HIS A 396 -6.65 -4.30 17.36
N PRO A 397 -5.96 -4.10 16.22
CA PRO A 397 -4.77 -4.89 15.87
C PRO A 397 -3.69 -4.91 16.95
N LEU A 398 -3.38 -3.78 17.59
CA LEU A 398 -2.39 -3.71 18.67
C LEU A 398 -2.77 -4.61 19.87
N VAL A 399 -4.04 -4.55 20.30
CA VAL A 399 -4.52 -5.37 21.41
C VAL A 399 -4.38 -6.86 21.09
N ARG A 400 -4.81 -7.27 19.90
CA ARG A 400 -4.68 -8.67 19.45
C ARG A 400 -3.23 -9.11 19.35
N SER A 401 -2.35 -8.25 18.86
CA SER A 401 -0.92 -8.54 18.79
C SER A 401 -0.29 -8.72 20.16
N GLY A 402 -0.66 -7.89 21.15
CA GLY A 402 -0.21 -8.04 22.55
C GLY A 402 -0.55 -9.41 23.14
N TYR A 403 -1.75 -9.90 22.88
CA TYR A 403 -2.13 -11.24 23.35
C TYR A 403 -1.37 -12.36 22.61
N ALA A 404 -1.10 -12.22 21.33
CA ALA A 404 -0.31 -13.21 20.61
C ALA A 404 1.14 -13.28 21.11
N VAL A 405 1.73 -12.13 21.50
CA VAL A 405 3.04 -12.11 22.15
C VAL A 405 3.00 -12.84 23.48
N LEU A 406 2.00 -12.60 24.32
CA LEU A 406 1.83 -13.32 25.58
C LEU A 406 1.69 -14.83 25.38
N GLU A 407 0.92 -15.27 24.38
CA GLU A 407 0.79 -16.67 24.01
C GLU A 407 2.13 -17.27 23.54
N ALA A 408 2.88 -16.54 22.73
CA ALA A 408 4.21 -16.98 22.26
C ALA A 408 5.21 -17.10 23.41
N MET A 409 5.22 -16.16 24.35
CA MET A 409 6.06 -16.20 25.54
C MET A 409 5.73 -17.41 26.42
N ALA A 410 4.45 -17.65 26.67
CA ALA A 410 4.01 -18.80 27.44
C ALA A 410 4.40 -20.12 26.79
N ALA A 411 4.28 -20.22 25.47
CA ALA A 411 4.70 -21.39 24.71
C ALA A 411 6.22 -21.61 24.77
N HIS A 412 7.01 -20.54 24.65
CA HIS A 412 8.47 -20.60 24.77
C HIS A 412 8.90 -21.05 26.17
N ALA A 413 8.36 -20.46 27.20
CA ALA A 413 8.65 -20.85 28.58
C ALA A 413 8.30 -22.31 28.85
N ASN A 414 7.18 -22.80 28.33
CA ASN A 414 6.77 -24.20 28.45
C ASN A 414 7.76 -25.15 27.74
N ALA A 415 8.21 -24.78 26.55
CA ALA A 415 9.12 -25.58 25.75
C ALA A 415 10.55 -25.63 26.34
N THR A 416 11.00 -24.53 26.93
CA THR A 416 12.37 -24.38 27.47
C THR A 416 12.48 -24.63 28.98
N HIS A 417 11.35 -24.82 29.66
CA HIS A 417 11.25 -24.85 31.12
C HIS A 417 11.90 -23.65 31.82
N SER A 418 11.90 -22.49 31.13
CA SER A 418 12.48 -21.26 31.64
C SER A 418 11.50 -20.54 32.57
N TYR A 419 12.07 -19.82 33.55
CA TYR A 419 11.28 -18.98 34.46
C TYR A 419 10.81 -17.71 33.70
N LEU A 420 9.53 -17.38 33.87
CA LEU A 420 8.95 -16.13 33.38
C LEU A 420 8.88 -15.13 34.54
N ASP A 421 9.47 -13.94 34.34
CA ASP A 421 9.28 -12.86 35.31
C ASP A 421 7.84 -12.31 35.21
N ARG A 422 7.02 -12.66 36.19
CA ARG A 422 5.59 -12.31 36.23
C ARG A 422 5.32 -10.83 36.36
N ASN A 423 6.29 -10.02 36.81
CA ASN A 423 6.06 -8.59 37.02
C ASN A 423 5.82 -7.88 35.68
N TYR A 424 6.61 -8.21 34.66
CA TYR A 424 6.40 -7.66 33.31
C TYR A 424 5.06 -8.02 32.72
N PHE A 425 4.57 -9.22 32.97
CA PHE A 425 3.26 -9.66 32.48
C PHE A 425 2.09 -8.99 33.16
N ASN A 426 2.17 -8.78 34.46
CA ASN A 426 1.08 -8.20 35.22
C ASN A 426 0.76 -6.78 34.75
N ASP A 427 1.77 -5.99 34.49
CA ASP A 427 1.60 -4.61 33.99
C ASP A 427 0.99 -4.62 32.59
N ALA A 428 1.51 -5.43 31.66
CA ALA A 428 0.96 -5.56 30.31
C ALA A 428 -0.46 -6.12 30.31
N LEU A 429 -0.76 -7.14 31.15
CA LEU A 429 -2.11 -7.68 31.30
C LEU A 429 -3.09 -6.65 31.85
N THR A 430 -2.69 -5.87 32.85
CA THR A 430 -3.52 -4.80 33.42
C THR A 430 -3.88 -3.77 32.34
N LEU A 431 -2.95 -3.43 31.47
CA LEU A 431 -3.16 -2.49 30.36
C LEU A 431 -4.05 -3.02 29.25
N LEU A 432 -4.13 -4.34 29.10
CA LEU A 432 -4.94 -4.98 28.07
C LEU A 432 -6.32 -5.43 28.58
N ASP A 433 -6.52 -5.47 29.90
CA ASP A 433 -7.65 -6.11 30.58
C ASP A 433 -9.01 -5.50 30.21
N ASP A 434 -9.06 -4.18 30.05
CA ASP A 434 -10.27 -3.43 29.72
C ASP A 434 -10.68 -3.50 28.23
N THR A 435 -9.89 -4.14 27.40
CA THR A 435 -10.08 -4.17 25.96
C THR A 435 -10.44 -5.55 25.40
N ARG A 436 -10.47 -6.59 26.25
CA ARG A 436 -10.79 -7.96 25.87
C ARG A 436 -11.99 -8.54 26.57
N ASP A 437 -12.59 -9.57 25.93
CA ASP A 437 -13.59 -10.31 26.66
C ASP A 437 -12.94 -11.14 27.81
N ALA A 438 -13.68 -11.26 28.88
CA ALA A 438 -13.21 -11.85 30.14
C ALA A 438 -12.82 -13.33 29.98
N GLU A 439 -13.38 -14.05 29.01
CA GLU A 439 -13.10 -15.47 28.79
C GLU A 439 -11.70 -15.68 28.22
N GLU A 440 -11.30 -14.86 27.22
CA GLU A 440 -9.99 -14.94 26.59
C GLU A 440 -8.89 -14.54 27.58
N LEU A 441 -9.12 -13.48 28.34
CA LEU A 441 -8.21 -13.06 29.41
C LEU A 441 -8.04 -14.13 30.50
N ALA A 442 -9.13 -14.80 30.90
CA ALA A 442 -9.06 -15.89 31.87
C ALA A 442 -8.24 -17.08 31.33
N LYS A 443 -8.32 -17.39 30.04
CA LYS A 443 -7.49 -18.44 29.42
C LYS A 443 -6.00 -18.09 29.52
N LEU A 444 -5.63 -16.84 29.18
CA LEU A 444 -4.25 -16.36 29.26
C LEU A 444 -3.72 -16.37 30.70
N LYS A 445 -4.47 -15.84 31.66
CA LYS A 445 -4.13 -15.87 33.09
C LYS A 445 -3.93 -17.30 33.57
N LYS A 446 -4.79 -18.24 33.15
CA LYS A 446 -4.65 -19.67 33.50
C LYS A 446 -3.41 -20.31 32.87
N MET A 447 -3.05 -19.91 31.66
CA MET A 447 -1.86 -20.39 30.99
C MET A 447 -0.59 -19.88 31.69
N LEU A 448 -0.53 -18.59 32.01
CA LEU A 448 0.58 -17.95 32.72
C LEU A 448 0.73 -18.45 34.18
N ASN A 449 -0.32 -18.84 34.84
CA ASN A 449 -0.27 -19.40 36.18
C ASN A 449 0.32 -20.83 36.29
N LYS A 450 0.65 -21.43 35.16
CA LYS A 450 1.35 -22.72 35.11
C LYS A 450 2.89 -22.59 35.23
N PHE A 451 3.40 -21.39 35.13
CA PHE A 451 4.81 -21.02 35.19
C PHE A 451 5.02 -20.08 36.39
#